data_a5f63f193e7fb9ced5a8eed15b096dbf
#
_entry.id   a5f63f193e7fb9ced5a8eed15b096dbf
#
_cell.length_a   1.000
_cell.length_b   1.000
_cell.length_c   1.000
_cell.angle_alpha   90.00
_cell.angle_beta   90.00
_cell.angle_gamma   90.00
#
_symmetry.space_group_name_H-M   'P 1'
#
loop_
_entity.id
_entity.type
_entity.pdbx_description
1 polymer ?
#
loop_
_entity_poly.entity_id
_entity_poly.type
_entity_poly.pdbx_seq_one_letter_code
_entity_poly.pdbx_strand_id
1 'polypeptide(L)'
;MCYNTAMAQLICKDLILGYESKIIIKKLSFAVNAGDYLCIVGENGSGKTTLMKTILGLLKPISGTVETGEGLLPDEIGYLPQQTFVQKDFPASVWEIVLSGCQSRCGCRPFYKKEEKKLAMQNMQKMGIAHLARRCYRELSGGQQQRVLLARALCATQKMLLLDEPVSALDPGAQEEMYTLIEKLHKSGITVIMISHDIDASLRFATHVLHIGKEIFYGTKDEFVHKSTCPDCNGQIRKIFGRKI
;
A
#
# COMPACT_ATOMS: atom_id res chain seq x y z
N MET A 1 22.53 2.82 -10.92
CA MET A 1 21.49 3.86 -11.08
C MET A 1 21.56 4.79 -9.88
N CYS A 2 21.84 6.08 -10.11
CA CYS A 2 21.81 7.08 -9.04
C CYS A 2 20.35 7.48 -8.82
N TYR A 3 19.73 7.01 -7.77
CA TYR A 3 18.43 7.50 -7.35
C TYR A 3 18.58 8.93 -6.83
N ASN A 4 17.70 9.84 -7.25
CA ASN A 4 17.66 11.18 -6.64
C ASN A 4 17.10 11.05 -5.23
N THR A 5 17.98 10.92 -4.25
CA THR A 5 17.62 10.69 -2.84
C THR A 5 17.27 11.97 -2.10
N ALA A 6 17.38 13.15 -2.75
CA ALA A 6 17.20 14.44 -2.09
C ALA A 6 15.75 14.71 -1.65
N MET A 7 14.77 14.01 -2.23
CA MET A 7 13.33 14.14 -1.93
C MET A 7 12.67 12.81 -1.56
N ALA A 8 13.45 11.78 -1.20
CA ALA A 8 12.91 10.46 -0.94
C ALA A 8 12.28 10.38 0.45
N GLN A 9 11.00 10.00 0.51
CA GLN A 9 10.29 9.66 1.74
C GLN A 9 10.64 8.27 2.25
N LEU A 10 10.95 7.34 1.34
CA LEU A 10 11.36 5.97 1.67
C LEU A 10 12.53 5.55 0.81
N ILE A 11 13.56 4.98 1.43
CA ILE A 11 14.75 4.49 0.75
C ILE A 11 15.01 3.06 1.21
N CYS A 12 15.04 2.14 0.28
CA CYS A 12 15.44 0.75 0.49
C CYS A 12 16.80 0.52 -0.17
N LYS A 13 17.81 0.10 0.62
CA LYS A 13 19.19 -0.09 0.13
C LYS A 13 19.63 -1.54 0.32
N ASP A 14 20.00 -2.19 -0.77
CA ASP A 14 20.59 -3.54 -0.82
C ASP A 14 19.86 -4.58 0.04
N LEU A 15 18.53 -4.52 0.03
CA LEU A 15 17.69 -5.40 0.83
C LEU A 15 17.84 -6.86 0.38
N ILE A 16 18.11 -7.74 1.34
CA ILE A 16 17.97 -9.19 1.22
C ILE A 16 16.83 -9.59 2.16
N LEU A 17 15.77 -10.15 1.59
CA LEU A 17 14.57 -10.54 2.34
C LEU A 17 14.36 -12.04 2.30
N GLY A 18 13.90 -12.59 3.42
CA GLY A 18 13.60 -14.01 3.54
C GLY A 18 13.14 -14.38 4.95
N TYR A 19 12.91 -15.66 5.13
CA TYR A 19 12.55 -16.26 6.43
C TYR A 19 13.58 -17.37 6.74
N GLU A 20 14.17 -17.33 7.93
CA GLU A 20 15.15 -18.32 8.43
C GLU A 20 16.25 -18.63 7.40
N SER A 21 16.18 -19.80 6.74
CA SER A 21 17.17 -20.28 5.75
C SER A 21 16.79 -19.99 4.29
N LYS A 22 15.58 -19.46 4.02
CA LYS A 22 15.09 -19.24 2.65
C LYS A 22 15.13 -17.77 2.27
N ILE A 23 16.07 -17.41 1.37
CA ILE A 23 16.11 -16.08 0.73
C ILE A 23 15.00 -16.02 -0.32
N ILE A 24 14.16 -14.98 -0.26
CA ILE A 24 13.07 -14.72 -1.20
C ILE A 24 13.48 -13.63 -2.18
N ILE A 25 14.06 -12.53 -1.68
CA ILE A 25 14.58 -11.42 -2.50
C ILE A 25 16.08 -11.31 -2.21
N LYS A 26 16.92 -11.46 -3.25
CA LYS A 26 18.38 -11.53 -3.09
C LYS A 26 19.05 -10.18 -2.99
N LYS A 27 18.57 -9.17 -3.71
CA LYS A 27 19.09 -7.81 -3.69
C LYS A 27 18.05 -6.87 -4.26
N LEU A 28 17.63 -5.89 -3.49
CA LEU A 28 16.63 -4.92 -3.89
C LEU A 28 17.02 -3.53 -3.38
N SER A 29 17.13 -2.56 -4.30
CA SER A 29 17.32 -1.16 -3.94
C SER A 29 16.33 -0.31 -4.74
N PHE A 30 15.62 0.58 -4.07
CA PHE A 30 14.70 1.55 -4.69
C PHE A 30 14.43 2.70 -3.72
N ALA A 31 13.88 3.79 -4.26
CA ALA A 31 13.46 4.95 -3.48
C ALA A 31 12.05 5.38 -3.90
N VAL A 32 11.29 5.94 -2.97
CA VAL A 32 9.95 6.49 -3.22
C VAL A 32 9.96 7.94 -2.76
N ASN A 33 9.69 8.86 -3.68
CA ASN A 33 9.66 10.28 -3.39
C ASN A 33 8.27 10.72 -2.93
N ALA A 34 8.19 11.91 -2.35
CA ALA A 34 6.91 12.51 -2.00
C ALA A 34 6.02 12.65 -3.25
N GLY A 35 4.77 12.20 -3.13
CA GLY A 35 3.82 12.24 -4.24
C GLY A 35 3.98 11.15 -5.30
N ASP A 36 4.86 10.17 -5.11
CA ASP A 36 4.93 9.00 -6.00
C ASP A 36 3.74 8.06 -5.79
N TYR A 37 3.35 7.39 -6.88
CA TYR A 37 2.47 6.22 -6.84
C TYR A 37 3.26 5.01 -7.32
N LEU A 38 3.79 4.22 -6.36
CA LEU A 38 4.54 3.00 -6.65
C LEU A 38 3.61 1.79 -6.70
N CYS A 39 3.55 1.12 -7.84
CA CYS A 39 2.86 -0.16 -7.98
C CYS A 39 3.86 -1.32 -7.84
N ILE A 40 3.65 -2.21 -6.88
CA ILE A 40 4.45 -3.42 -6.67
C ILE A 40 3.70 -4.60 -7.28
N VAL A 41 4.29 -5.23 -8.28
CA VAL A 41 3.73 -6.36 -9.02
C VAL A 41 4.66 -7.57 -9.01
N GLY A 42 4.13 -8.76 -9.23
CA GLY A 42 4.89 -10.00 -9.29
C GLY A 42 4.04 -11.22 -8.95
N GLU A 43 4.57 -12.41 -9.19
CA GLU A 43 3.88 -13.68 -8.94
C GLU A 43 3.57 -13.89 -7.45
N ASN A 44 2.64 -14.81 -7.15
CA ASN A 44 2.37 -15.22 -5.77
C ASN A 44 3.63 -15.87 -5.17
N GLY A 45 3.95 -15.49 -3.93
CA GLY A 45 5.16 -15.97 -3.26
C GLY A 45 6.45 -15.25 -3.67
N SER A 46 6.42 -14.23 -4.54
CA SER A 46 7.63 -13.47 -4.94
C SER A 46 8.22 -12.58 -3.83
N GLY A 47 7.51 -12.41 -2.70
CA GLY A 47 8.02 -11.63 -1.56
C GLY A 47 7.41 -10.24 -1.41
N LYS A 48 6.35 -9.89 -2.15
CA LYS A 48 5.68 -8.56 -2.06
C LYS A 48 5.22 -8.23 -0.63
N THR A 49 4.47 -9.13 0.00
CA THR A 49 4.01 -8.96 1.39
C THR A 49 5.19 -8.97 2.39
N THR A 50 6.25 -9.74 2.11
CA THR A 50 7.48 -9.72 2.91
C THR A 50 8.14 -8.35 2.85
N LEU A 51 8.24 -7.76 1.66
CA LEU A 51 8.76 -6.40 1.46
C LEU A 51 7.90 -5.37 2.22
N MET A 52 6.57 -5.44 2.10
CA MET A 52 5.67 -4.54 2.86
C MET A 52 5.89 -4.62 4.36
N LYS A 53 5.96 -5.84 4.91
CA LYS A 53 6.25 -6.05 6.34
C LYS A 53 7.61 -5.49 6.74
N THR A 54 8.60 -5.56 5.86
CA THR A 54 9.93 -4.99 6.12
C THR A 54 9.90 -3.47 6.11
N ILE A 55 9.18 -2.84 5.16
CA ILE A 55 8.98 -1.38 5.12
C ILE A 55 8.29 -0.88 6.39
N LEU A 56 7.32 -1.64 6.91
CA LEU A 56 6.60 -1.33 8.14
C LEU A 56 7.40 -1.63 9.42
N GLY A 57 8.63 -2.14 9.31
CA GLY A 57 9.43 -2.54 10.48
C GLY A 57 8.92 -3.79 11.21
N LEU A 58 7.92 -4.48 10.66
CA LEU A 58 7.34 -5.71 11.23
C LEU A 58 8.21 -6.95 10.99
N LEU A 59 9.11 -6.87 10.02
CA LEU A 59 10.08 -7.90 9.70
C LEU A 59 11.45 -7.26 9.46
N LYS A 60 12.49 -7.77 10.13
CA LYS A 60 13.86 -7.31 9.89
C LYS A 60 14.37 -7.92 8.57
N PRO A 61 15.05 -7.16 7.71
CA PRO A 61 15.74 -7.70 6.56
C PRO A 61 16.91 -8.58 7.00
N ILE A 62 17.30 -9.57 6.19
CA ILE A 62 18.52 -10.37 6.40
C ILE A 62 19.74 -9.47 6.23
N SER A 63 19.69 -8.55 5.25
CA SER A 63 20.73 -7.55 5.01
C SER A 63 20.11 -6.33 4.32
N GLY A 64 20.83 -5.20 4.35
CA GLY A 64 20.36 -3.93 3.80
C GLY A 64 19.61 -3.09 4.82
N THR A 65 19.14 -1.90 4.39
CA THR A 65 18.46 -0.94 5.26
C THR A 65 17.18 -0.41 4.62
N VAL A 66 16.20 -0.07 5.46
CA VAL A 66 15.03 0.72 5.13
C VAL A 66 15.13 2.01 5.92
N GLU A 67 15.17 3.13 5.22
CA GLU A 67 15.31 4.46 5.79
C GLU A 67 14.11 5.32 5.40
N THR A 68 13.56 6.08 6.33
CA THR A 68 12.56 7.11 6.06
C THR A 68 13.25 8.47 5.98
N GLY A 69 12.80 9.30 5.04
CA GLY A 69 13.34 10.65 4.80
C GLY A 69 12.23 11.69 4.69
N GLU A 70 12.57 12.92 4.36
CA GLU A 70 11.64 14.06 4.16
C GLU A 70 10.60 14.23 5.28
N GLY A 71 11.02 14.03 6.54
CA GLY A 71 10.14 14.18 7.69
C GLY A 71 9.04 13.14 7.81
N LEU A 72 9.12 12.02 7.08
CA LEU A 72 8.27 10.86 7.30
C LEU A 72 8.79 10.07 8.50
N LEU A 73 7.97 9.92 9.53
CA LEU A 73 8.29 9.03 10.66
C LEU A 73 7.76 7.62 10.35
N PRO A 74 8.41 6.55 10.84
CA PRO A 74 7.96 5.17 10.59
C PRO A 74 6.52 4.89 11.04
N ASP A 75 6.05 5.55 12.10
CA ASP A 75 4.69 5.47 12.64
C ASP A 75 3.66 6.35 11.89
N GLU A 76 4.12 7.17 10.94
CA GLU A 76 3.29 7.96 10.05
C GLU A 76 2.98 7.26 8.72
N ILE A 77 3.27 5.97 8.59
CA ILE A 77 2.90 5.17 7.43
C ILE A 77 1.53 4.53 7.69
N GLY A 78 0.54 4.88 6.89
CA GLY A 78 -0.78 4.26 6.95
C GLY A 78 -0.78 2.92 6.22
N TYR A 79 -1.19 1.86 6.90
CA TYR A 79 -1.21 0.53 6.31
C TYR A 79 -2.62 -0.04 6.19
N LEU A 80 -2.96 -0.47 4.99
CA LEU A 80 -4.15 -1.26 4.70
C LEU A 80 -3.70 -2.69 4.36
N PRO A 81 -3.86 -3.65 5.28
CA PRO A 81 -3.47 -5.04 5.05
C PRO A 81 -4.43 -5.76 4.12
N GLN A 82 -3.96 -6.83 3.50
CA GLN A 82 -4.82 -7.79 2.82
C GLN A 82 -5.84 -8.35 3.83
N GLN A 83 -7.12 -8.31 3.48
CA GLN A 83 -8.18 -8.78 4.37
C GLN A 83 -8.14 -10.29 4.56
N THR A 84 -8.16 -10.73 5.82
CA THR A 84 -8.35 -12.14 6.21
C THR A 84 -9.81 -12.38 6.63
N PHE A 85 -10.26 -13.64 6.58
CA PHE A 85 -11.61 -14.01 7.04
C PHE A 85 -11.88 -13.61 8.50
N VAL A 86 -10.88 -13.74 9.37
CA VAL A 86 -11.00 -13.37 10.80
C VAL A 86 -11.23 -11.87 10.99
N GLN A 87 -10.64 -11.05 10.12
CA GLN A 87 -10.84 -9.60 10.20
C GLN A 87 -12.23 -9.17 9.75
N LYS A 88 -12.88 -9.93 8.85
CA LYS A 88 -14.23 -9.62 8.35
C LYS A 88 -15.30 -9.77 9.45
N ASP A 89 -15.10 -10.68 10.39
CA ASP A 89 -16.05 -10.97 11.47
C ASP A 89 -15.78 -10.20 12.77
N PHE A 90 -14.93 -9.16 12.72
CA PHE A 90 -14.55 -8.41 13.91
C PHE A 90 -15.76 -7.66 14.52
N PRO A 91 -16.15 -7.91 15.81
CA PRO A 91 -17.36 -7.39 16.40
C PRO A 91 -17.18 -5.99 17.00
N ALA A 92 -16.67 -5.05 16.21
CA ALA A 92 -16.51 -3.65 16.61
C ALA A 92 -17.33 -2.72 15.71
N SER A 93 -17.68 -1.56 16.22
CA SER A 93 -18.29 -0.52 15.41
C SER A 93 -17.28 0.08 14.41
N VAL A 94 -17.81 0.59 13.30
CA VAL A 94 -17.00 1.32 12.30
C VAL A 94 -16.21 2.46 12.97
N TRP A 95 -16.85 3.17 13.90
CA TRP A 95 -16.20 4.25 14.64
C TRP A 95 -14.96 3.80 15.41
N GLU A 96 -15.08 2.70 16.17
CA GLU A 96 -13.96 2.15 16.96
C GLU A 96 -12.80 1.72 16.06
N ILE A 97 -13.10 1.06 14.94
CA ILE A 97 -12.07 0.63 13.99
C ILE A 97 -11.35 1.84 13.40
N VAL A 98 -12.08 2.85 12.90
CA VAL A 98 -11.44 4.02 12.30
C VAL A 98 -10.64 4.80 13.34
N LEU A 99 -11.21 5.01 14.53
CA LEU A 99 -10.53 5.73 15.61
C LEU A 99 -9.26 5.02 16.08
N SER A 100 -9.22 3.68 16.04
CA SER A 100 -8.00 2.91 16.37
C SER A 100 -6.80 3.27 15.47
N GLY A 101 -7.03 3.80 14.27
CA GLY A 101 -5.96 4.32 13.41
C GLY A 101 -5.21 5.54 13.98
N CYS A 102 -5.78 6.22 14.98
CA CYS A 102 -5.12 7.31 15.68
C CYS A 102 -4.23 6.85 16.85
N GLN A 103 -4.05 5.53 17.05
CA GLN A 103 -3.36 5.01 18.24
C GLN A 103 -1.90 5.48 18.35
N SER A 104 -1.17 5.55 17.24
CA SER A 104 0.21 6.09 17.21
C SER A 104 0.29 7.53 17.74
N ARG A 105 -0.76 8.33 17.53
CA ARG A 105 -0.86 9.72 17.99
C ARG A 105 -1.18 9.84 19.47
N CYS A 106 -1.73 8.79 20.07
CA CYS A 106 -2.10 8.79 21.50
C CYS A 106 -0.89 8.69 22.42
N GLY A 107 0.22 8.07 21.98
CA GLY A 107 1.34 7.74 22.88
C GLY A 107 0.85 6.89 24.04
N CYS A 108 1.21 7.25 25.27
CA CYS A 108 0.83 6.54 26.51
C CYS A 108 -0.54 6.97 27.09
N ARG A 109 -1.34 7.76 26.36
CA ARG A 109 -2.63 8.23 26.88
C ARG A 109 -3.73 7.16 26.74
N PRO A 110 -4.58 6.97 27.76
CA PRO A 110 -5.64 5.97 27.70
C PRO A 110 -6.86 6.41 26.88
N PHE A 111 -7.00 7.71 26.57
CA PHE A 111 -8.16 8.25 25.87
C PHE A 111 -7.77 9.12 24.67
N TYR A 112 -8.58 9.04 23.61
CA TYR A 112 -8.48 9.88 22.41
C TYR A 112 -8.94 11.31 22.69
N LYS A 113 -8.17 12.30 22.21
CA LYS A 113 -8.53 13.73 22.27
C LYS A 113 -9.60 14.07 21.24
N LYS A 114 -10.12 15.30 21.36
CA LYS A 114 -11.13 15.84 20.41
C LYS A 114 -10.60 15.91 18.99
N GLU A 115 -9.31 16.24 18.82
CA GLU A 115 -8.63 16.35 17.51
C GLU A 115 -8.59 15.00 16.79
N GLU A 116 -8.25 13.92 17.49
CA GLU A 116 -8.20 12.57 16.95
C GLU A 116 -9.60 12.07 16.55
N LYS A 117 -10.59 12.34 17.39
CA LYS A 117 -12.01 12.04 17.08
C LYS A 117 -12.50 12.84 15.87
N LYS A 118 -12.11 14.13 15.75
CA LYS A 118 -12.42 14.96 14.59
C LYS A 118 -11.77 14.42 13.33
N LEU A 119 -10.47 14.04 13.39
CA LEU A 119 -9.75 13.44 12.27
C LEU A 119 -10.40 12.13 11.80
N ALA A 120 -10.76 11.24 12.73
CA ALA A 120 -11.46 10.00 12.41
C ALA A 120 -12.78 10.28 11.67
N MET A 121 -13.60 11.21 12.16
CA MET A 121 -14.85 11.60 11.51
C MET A 121 -14.62 12.21 10.11
N GLN A 122 -13.63 13.05 9.95
CA GLN A 122 -13.27 13.62 8.64
C GLN A 122 -12.85 12.56 7.64
N ASN A 123 -12.05 11.56 8.07
CA ASN A 123 -11.65 10.45 7.21
C ASN A 123 -12.83 9.54 6.86
N MET A 124 -13.76 9.32 7.79
CA MET A 124 -15.02 8.62 7.49
C MET A 124 -15.88 9.36 6.46
N GLN A 125 -15.95 10.70 6.55
CA GLN A 125 -16.64 11.54 5.56
C GLN A 125 -15.97 11.47 4.20
N LYS A 126 -14.64 11.56 4.13
CA LYS A 126 -13.87 11.40 2.89
C LYS A 126 -14.12 10.05 2.20
N MET A 127 -14.30 9.00 2.99
CA MET A 127 -14.58 7.64 2.49
C MET A 127 -16.08 7.38 2.25
N GLY A 128 -16.97 8.34 2.54
CA GLY A 128 -18.41 8.20 2.36
C GLY A 128 -19.09 7.22 3.33
N ILE A 129 -18.47 6.95 4.49
CA ILE A 129 -18.94 5.95 5.47
C ILE A 129 -19.36 6.55 6.82
N ALA A 130 -19.43 7.87 6.95
CA ALA A 130 -19.77 8.53 8.21
C ALA A 130 -21.15 8.11 8.76
N HIS A 131 -22.11 7.84 7.88
CA HIS A 131 -23.45 7.35 8.24
C HIS A 131 -23.45 5.93 8.83
N LEU A 132 -22.37 5.17 8.64
CA LEU A 132 -22.18 3.81 9.14
C LEU A 132 -21.47 3.77 10.51
N ALA A 133 -21.11 4.92 11.11
CA ALA A 133 -20.26 5.01 12.30
C ALA A 133 -20.63 4.05 13.43
N ARG A 134 -21.93 3.87 13.67
CA ARG A 134 -22.45 3.04 14.76
C ARG A 134 -22.74 1.59 14.35
N ARG A 135 -22.62 1.26 13.05
CA ARG A 135 -22.86 -0.11 12.58
C ARG A 135 -21.71 -1.03 12.97
N CYS A 136 -22.03 -2.30 13.15
CA CYS A 136 -21.03 -3.33 13.36
C CYS A 136 -20.29 -3.60 12.03
N TYR A 137 -18.95 -3.69 12.08
CA TYR A 137 -18.10 -3.87 10.90
C TYR A 137 -18.45 -5.14 10.10
N ARG A 138 -18.73 -6.25 10.77
CA ARG A 138 -19.12 -7.52 10.14
C ARG A 138 -20.41 -7.46 9.31
N GLU A 139 -21.27 -6.46 9.55
CA GLU A 139 -22.54 -6.28 8.84
C GLU A 139 -22.37 -5.50 7.54
N LEU A 140 -21.18 -5.02 7.24
CA LEU A 140 -20.87 -4.21 6.08
C LEU A 140 -20.58 -5.06 4.86
N SER A 141 -20.89 -4.52 3.66
CA SER A 141 -20.41 -5.09 2.41
C SER A 141 -18.88 -5.03 2.33
N GLY A 142 -18.26 -5.89 1.50
CA GLY A 142 -16.81 -5.92 1.31
C GLY A 142 -16.23 -4.56 0.94
N GLY A 143 -16.88 -3.82 0.02
CA GLY A 143 -16.47 -2.47 -0.36
C GLY A 143 -16.56 -1.47 0.81
N GLN A 144 -17.62 -1.55 1.63
CA GLN A 144 -17.74 -0.72 2.82
C GLN A 144 -16.66 -1.06 3.86
N GLN A 145 -16.38 -2.34 4.06
CA GLN A 145 -15.30 -2.79 4.95
C GLN A 145 -13.93 -2.24 4.51
N GLN A 146 -13.62 -2.30 3.20
CA GLN A 146 -12.38 -1.74 2.67
C GLN A 146 -12.28 -0.22 2.88
N ARG A 147 -13.37 0.51 2.67
CA ARG A 147 -13.42 1.96 2.96
C ARG A 147 -13.19 2.27 4.43
N VAL A 148 -13.68 1.42 5.35
CA VAL A 148 -13.40 1.55 6.79
C VAL A 148 -11.92 1.37 7.09
N LEU A 149 -11.28 0.34 6.52
CA LEU A 149 -9.85 0.10 6.71
C LEU A 149 -8.99 1.21 6.08
N LEU A 150 -9.39 1.74 4.92
CA LEU A 150 -8.72 2.88 4.30
C LEU A 150 -8.86 4.15 5.16
N ALA A 151 -10.06 4.42 5.71
CA ALA A 151 -10.28 5.52 6.65
C ALA A 151 -9.41 5.37 7.92
N ARG A 152 -9.27 4.15 8.44
CA ARG A 152 -8.38 3.83 9.56
C ARG A 152 -6.92 4.12 9.22
N ALA A 153 -6.44 3.68 8.04
CA ALA A 153 -5.07 3.94 7.58
C ALA A 153 -4.80 5.46 7.47
N LEU A 154 -5.76 6.24 6.98
CA LEU A 154 -5.67 7.70 6.89
C LEU A 154 -5.65 8.41 8.26
N CYS A 155 -6.10 7.77 9.34
CA CYS A 155 -5.96 8.30 10.68
C CYS A 155 -4.51 8.20 11.20
N ALA A 156 -3.75 7.21 10.75
CA ALA A 156 -2.33 7.07 11.09
C ALA A 156 -1.47 8.10 10.34
N THR A 157 -1.79 8.39 9.06
CA THR A 157 -0.93 9.20 8.19
C THR A 157 -1.69 10.21 7.36
N GLN A 158 -0.94 11.24 6.92
CA GLN A 158 -1.32 12.14 5.81
C GLN A 158 -0.23 12.20 4.74
N LYS A 159 0.82 11.37 4.84
CA LYS A 159 2.01 11.41 3.98
C LYS A 159 2.13 10.21 3.08
N MET A 160 2.06 8.99 3.61
CA MET A 160 2.30 7.76 2.86
C MET A 160 1.31 6.65 3.22
N LEU A 161 0.72 6.01 2.21
CA LEU A 161 -0.15 4.85 2.33
C LEU A 161 0.51 3.62 1.72
N LEU A 162 0.55 2.52 2.47
CA LEU A 162 0.86 1.18 1.99
C LEU A 162 -0.42 0.37 1.88
N LEU A 163 -0.73 -0.12 0.68
CA LEU A 163 -1.96 -0.83 0.36
C LEU A 163 -1.63 -2.24 -0.14
N ASP A 164 -1.99 -3.26 0.63
CA ASP A 164 -1.74 -4.67 0.27
C ASP A 164 -3.01 -5.27 -0.33
N GLU A 165 -3.08 -5.35 -1.66
CA GLU A 165 -4.21 -5.88 -2.44
C GLU A 165 -5.57 -5.27 -2.05
N PRO A 166 -5.73 -3.95 -2.10
CA PRO A 166 -6.91 -3.26 -1.55
C PRO A 166 -8.23 -3.62 -2.22
N VAL A 167 -8.20 -4.26 -3.39
CA VAL A 167 -9.38 -4.57 -4.21
C VAL A 167 -9.61 -6.06 -4.45
N SER A 168 -8.75 -6.95 -3.97
CA SER A 168 -8.72 -8.38 -4.34
C SER A 168 -10.00 -9.17 -4.03
N ALA A 169 -10.83 -8.72 -3.11
CA ALA A 169 -12.05 -9.40 -2.68
C ALA A 169 -13.34 -8.63 -2.99
N LEU A 170 -13.26 -7.63 -3.88
CA LEU A 170 -14.37 -6.75 -4.23
C LEU A 170 -14.98 -7.14 -5.56
N ASP A 171 -16.27 -6.85 -5.73
CA ASP A 171 -16.93 -6.88 -7.04
C ASP A 171 -16.38 -5.76 -7.95
N PRO A 172 -16.54 -5.86 -9.29
CA PRO A 172 -15.95 -4.91 -10.23
C PRO A 172 -16.37 -3.45 -10.00
N GLY A 173 -17.59 -3.19 -9.57
CA GLY A 173 -18.07 -1.85 -9.27
C GLY A 173 -17.37 -1.26 -8.06
N ALA A 174 -17.28 -2.03 -6.96
CA ALA A 174 -16.58 -1.62 -5.75
C ALA A 174 -15.06 -1.47 -5.96
N GLN A 175 -14.46 -2.27 -6.88
CA GLN A 175 -13.06 -2.12 -7.27
C GLN A 175 -12.79 -0.76 -7.91
N GLU A 176 -13.59 -0.36 -8.92
CA GLU A 176 -13.42 0.91 -9.62
C GLU A 176 -13.63 2.12 -8.67
N GLU A 177 -14.61 2.02 -7.78
CA GLU A 177 -14.83 3.03 -6.74
C GLU A 177 -13.62 3.15 -5.80
N MET A 178 -13.02 2.02 -5.41
CA MET A 178 -11.84 2.00 -4.54
C MET A 178 -10.62 2.62 -5.24
N TYR A 179 -10.35 2.25 -6.50
CA TYR A 179 -9.29 2.87 -7.29
C TYR A 179 -9.49 4.39 -7.41
N THR A 180 -10.72 4.83 -7.68
CA THR A 180 -11.05 6.27 -7.73
C THR A 180 -10.77 6.98 -6.40
N LEU A 181 -11.07 6.35 -5.26
CA LEU A 181 -10.76 6.91 -3.95
C LEU A 181 -9.26 7.00 -3.71
N ILE A 182 -8.50 5.96 -4.04
CA ILE A 182 -7.03 5.93 -3.91
C ILE A 182 -6.40 7.00 -4.81
N GLU A 183 -6.88 7.15 -6.05
CA GLU A 183 -6.44 8.21 -6.97
C GLU A 183 -6.66 9.61 -6.39
N LYS A 184 -7.85 9.88 -5.84
CA LYS A 184 -8.15 11.18 -5.19
C LYS A 184 -7.20 11.46 -4.03
N LEU A 185 -6.86 10.45 -3.23
CA LEU A 185 -5.89 10.58 -2.14
C LEU A 185 -4.49 10.89 -2.68
N HIS A 186 -4.04 10.18 -3.71
CA HIS A 186 -2.77 10.46 -4.39
C HIS A 186 -2.73 11.88 -4.95
N LYS A 187 -3.76 12.31 -5.68
CA LYS A 187 -3.87 13.68 -6.21
C LYS A 187 -3.91 14.77 -5.12
N SER A 188 -4.28 14.42 -3.90
CA SER A 188 -4.19 15.32 -2.74
C SER A 188 -2.78 15.41 -2.11
N GLY A 189 -1.77 14.74 -2.71
CA GLY A 189 -0.38 14.78 -2.29
C GLY A 189 0.06 13.62 -1.40
N ILE A 190 -0.79 12.60 -1.19
CA ILE A 190 -0.40 11.41 -0.43
C ILE A 190 0.42 10.48 -1.34
N THR A 191 1.59 10.07 -0.87
CA THR A 191 2.42 9.03 -1.51
C THR A 191 1.73 7.68 -1.35
N VAL A 192 1.65 6.89 -2.43
CA VAL A 192 0.99 5.59 -2.43
C VAL A 192 1.96 4.50 -2.83
N ILE A 193 2.05 3.44 -2.02
CA ILE A 193 2.70 2.19 -2.39
C ILE A 193 1.62 1.10 -2.37
N MET A 194 1.36 0.48 -3.51
CA MET A 194 0.28 -0.50 -3.65
C MET A 194 0.79 -1.82 -4.23
N ILE A 195 0.49 -2.92 -3.56
CA ILE A 195 0.57 -4.25 -4.16
C ILE A 195 -0.73 -4.53 -4.90
N SER A 196 -0.62 -4.96 -6.15
CA SER A 196 -1.77 -5.37 -6.95
C SER A 196 -1.44 -6.59 -7.81
N HIS A 197 -2.48 -7.44 -8.00
CA HIS A 197 -2.47 -8.50 -9.00
C HIS A 197 -3.08 -8.05 -10.33
N ASP A 198 -3.93 -7.04 -10.32
CA ASP A 198 -4.46 -6.39 -11.51
C ASP A 198 -3.48 -5.32 -11.98
N ILE A 199 -2.58 -5.73 -12.88
CA ILE A 199 -1.52 -4.86 -13.41
C ILE A 199 -2.14 -3.73 -14.21
N ASP A 200 -3.12 -4.01 -15.07
CA ASP A 200 -3.69 -3.04 -16.01
C ASP A 200 -4.42 -1.91 -15.27
N ALA A 201 -5.27 -2.26 -14.30
CA ALA A 201 -5.96 -1.27 -13.49
C ALA A 201 -4.98 -0.44 -12.64
N SER A 202 -3.95 -1.09 -12.08
CA SER A 202 -2.98 -0.43 -11.21
C SER A 202 -2.04 0.50 -11.97
N LEU A 203 -1.63 0.12 -13.19
CA LEU A 203 -0.77 0.94 -14.04
C LEU A 203 -1.46 2.23 -14.50
N ARG A 204 -2.79 2.31 -14.51
CA ARG A 204 -3.48 3.56 -14.86
C ARG A 204 -3.02 4.75 -14.02
N PHE A 205 -2.74 4.53 -12.76
CA PHE A 205 -2.44 5.57 -11.77
C PHE A 205 -0.97 5.60 -11.35
N ALA A 206 -0.20 4.54 -11.64
CA ALA A 206 1.18 4.41 -11.21
C ALA A 206 2.11 5.44 -11.88
N THR A 207 3.00 6.04 -11.09
CA THR A 207 4.16 6.81 -11.58
C THR A 207 5.38 5.90 -11.75
N HIS A 208 5.55 4.96 -10.82
CA HIS A 208 6.65 4.01 -10.78
C HIS A 208 6.14 2.57 -10.60
N VAL A 209 6.94 1.62 -11.09
CA VAL A 209 6.66 0.18 -10.99
C VAL A 209 7.85 -0.54 -10.40
N LEU A 210 7.58 -1.40 -9.41
CA LEU A 210 8.51 -2.39 -8.89
C LEU A 210 7.98 -3.78 -9.23
N HIS A 211 8.61 -4.44 -10.19
CA HIS A 211 8.31 -5.84 -10.51
C HIS A 211 9.27 -6.76 -9.75
N ILE A 212 8.70 -7.69 -8.96
CA ILE A 212 9.44 -8.70 -8.21
C ILE A 212 9.18 -10.06 -8.83
N GLY A 213 10.18 -10.57 -9.58
CA GLY A 213 10.14 -11.85 -10.26
C GLY A 213 11.53 -12.48 -10.33
N LYS A 214 11.79 -13.32 -11.36
CA LYS A 214 13.13 -13.88 -11.60
C LYS A 214 14.16 -12.77 -11.80
N GLU A 215 13.76 -11.71 -12.48
CA GLU A 215 14.48 -10.45 -12.57
C GLU A 215 13.68 -9.36 -11.86
N ILE A 216 14.36 -8.56 -11.08
CA ILE A 216 13.77 -7.42 -10.39
C ILE A 216 13.89 -6.20 -11.32
N PHE A 217 12.77 -5.50 -11.50
CA PHE A 217 12.75 -4.23 -12.21
C PHE A 217 12.19 -3.16 -11.28
N TYR A 218 12.84 -2.00 -11.26
CA TYR A 218 12.31 -0.77 -10.67
C TYR A 218 12.57 0.39 -11.64
N GLY A 219 11.55 1.18 -11.91
CA GLY A 219 11.62 2.32 -12.82
C GLY A 219 10.28 3.02 -12.99
N THR A 220 10.24 3.99 -13.90
CA THR A 220 8.99 4.66 -14.25
C THR A 220 8.02 3.71 -14.95
N LYS A 221 6.73 4.08 -14.92
CA LYS A 221 5.69 3.35 -15.68
C LYS A 221 6.06 3.21 -17.16
N ASP A 222 6.55 4.30 -17.80
CA ASP A 222 6.87 4.30 -19.21
C ASP A 222 8.03 3.35 -19.53
N GLU A 223 9.08 3.32 -18.72
CA GLU A 223 10.18 2.36 -18.83
C GLU A 223 9.70 0.92 -18.69
N PHE A 224 8.77 0.66 -17.76
CA PHE A 224 8.19 -0.67 -17.56
C PHE A 224 7.39 -1.12 -18.79
N VAL A 225 6.51 -0.27 -19.32
CA VAL A 225 5.70 -0.56 -20.52
C VAL A 225 6.61 -0.78 -21.73
N HIS A 226 7.62 0.08 -21.95
CA HIS A 226 8.60 -0.06 -23.01
C HIS A 226 9.33 -1.41 -22.95
N LYS A 227 9.80 -1.79 -21.77
CA LYS A 227 10.50 -3.07 -21.55
C LYS A 227 9.58 -4.28 -21.77
N SER A 228 8.29 -4.12 -21.52
CA SER A 228 7.27 -5.18 -21.69
C SER A 228 6.89 -5.38 -23.16
N THR A 229 6.98 -4.35 -23.98
CA THR A 229 6.55 -4.36 -25.40
C THR A 229 7.70 -4.61 -26.36
N CYS A 230 8.97 -4.46 -25.94
CA CYS A 230 10.14 -4.64 -26.78
C CYS A 230 10.27 -6.10 -27.26
N PRO A 231 10.39 -6.38 -28.59
CA PRO A 231 10.53 -7.74 -29.14
C PRO A 231 11.81 -8.46 -28.69
N ASP A 232 12.87 -7.70 -28.44
CA ASP A 232 14.20 -8.21 -28.08
C ASP A 232 14.39 -8.46 -26.57
N CYS A 233 13.46 -7.98 -25.75
CA CYS A 233 13.48 -8.25 -24.32
C CYS A 233 12.84 -9.61 -24.06
N ASN A 234 13.67 -10.62 -23.74
CA ASN A 234 13.32 -12.01 -23.43
C ASN A 234 11.91 -12.16 -22.83
N GLY A 235 11.07 -12.90 -23.52
CA GLY A 235 9.62 -13.13 -23.36
C GLY A 235 9.04 -13.46 -21.99
N GLN A 236 9.73 -13.17 -20.89
CA GLN A 236 9.24 -13.43 -19.52
C GLN A 236 8.23 -12.38 -19.06
N ILE A 237 8.37 -11.13 -19.48
CA ILE A 237 7.40 -10.07 -19.16
C ILE A 237 6.14 -10.22 -20.06
N ARG A 238 6.29 -10.69 -21.32
CA ARG A 238 5.16 -11.02 -22.21
C ARG A 238 4.19 -12.04 -21.62
N LYS A 239 4.64 -12.96 -20.76
CA LYS A 239 3.74 -13.91 -20.07
C LYS A 239 2.87 -13.26 -19.01
N ILE A 240 3.29 -12.13 -18.44
CA ILE A 240 2.51 -11.36 -17.46
C ILE A 240 1.40 -10.59 -18.18
N PHE A 241 1.67 -10.07 -19.38
CA PHE A 241 0.69 -9.36 -20.24
C PHE A 241 -0.03 -10.27 -21.24
N GLY A 242 0.05 -11.59 -21.11
CA GLY A 242 -0.36 -12.59 -22.06
C GLY A 242 -1.87 -12.71 -22.36
N ARG A 243 -2.61 -11.61 -22.42
CA ARG A 243 -3.89 -11.46 -23.12
C ARG A 243 -4.14 -10.00 -23.49
N LYS A 244 -3.99 -9.72 -24.81
CA LYS A 244 -4.58 -8.61 -25.61
C LYS A 244 -4.55 -7.21 -24.95
N ILE A 245 -3.61 -6.40 -25.40
CA ILE A 245 -3.88 -5.00 -25.69
C ILE A 245 -4.66 -4.93 -27.00
#